data_381e7dd3fc82ce3cecb8116e38255162
#
_entry.id   381e7dd3fc82ce3cecb8116e38255162
#
_cell.length_a   1.000
_cell.length_b   1.000
_cell.length_c   1.000
_cell.angle_alpha   90.00
_cell.angle_beta   90.00
_cell.angle_gamma   90.00
#
_symmetry.space_group_name_H-M   'P 1'
#
loop_
_entity.id
_entity.type
_entity.pdbx_description
1 polymer ?
#
loop_
_entity_poly.entity_id
_entity_poly.type
_entity_poly.pdbx_seq_one_letter_code
_entity_poly.pdbx_strand_id
1 'polypeptide(L)'
;MKQLRNIVAPIFLLCLMAVASLPALAQEQQEDVTPQEQKENTVNVKEIVFGHIGDSYEWHITTWGKTHITIPLPIIVYSSATGWHTFLSSRLAENGGTYEGLSIAPEGSKYEGKLVEYNAAGEQVRPWDISITKVTFALLFNSVLLLVIVLSVAHWYRKRPQGALAPGGFIGFMEMFIMMVNDDIIKSCVGPNYRKFAPYLLTAFFFIFINNIMGLIPFFPGGANVTGNIAITMVLAICTFLAVNIFGTKHYWKDIFWPDVPWWLKVPVPMMPFIEFFGIFTKPFALMIRLFANMLAGHMAMLV
;
A
#
# COMPACT_ATOMS: atom_id res chain seq x y z
N MET A 1 -14.08 9.45 24.91
CA MET A 1 -14.15 9.53 23.42
C MET A 1 -13.26 10.62 22.79
N LYS A 2 -13.16 11.85 23.34
CA LYS A 2 -12.30 12.90 22.79
C LYS A 2 -10.78 12.58 22.84
N GLN A 3 -10.29 11.95 23.90
CA GLN A 3 -8.86 11.62 24.04
C GLN A 3 -8.38 10.54 23.05
N LEU A 4 -9.19 9.53 22.78
CA LEU A 4 -8.81 8.46 21.84
C LEU A 4 -8.80 8.97 20.39
N ARG A 5 -9.74 9.86 20.03
CA ARG A 5 -9.75 10.52 18.71
C ARG A 5 -8.49 11.35 18.48
N ASN A 6 -7.97 11.97 19.54
CA ASN A 6 -6.75 12.78 19.47
C ASN A 6 -5.45 11.94 19.39
N ILE A 7 -5.51 10.65 19.72
CA ILE A 7 -4.36 9.74 19.64
C ILE A 7 -4.41 8.91 18.34
N VAL A 8 -5.58 8.46 17.95
CA VAL A 8 -5.73 7.61 16.75
C VAL A 8 -5.60 8.42 15.45
N ALA A 9 -6.12 9.65 15.42
CA ALA A 9 -6.02 10.51 14.25
C ALA A 9 -4.56 10.87 13.88
N PRO A 10 -3.68 11.30 14.83
CA PRO A 10 -2.28 11.58 14.50
C PRO A 10 -1.48 10.32 14.17
N ILE A 11 -1.76 9.17 14.79
CA ILE A 11 -1.09 7.90 14.43
C ILE A 11 -1.47 7.49 13.01
N PHE A 12 -2.72 7.62 12.62
CA PHE A 12 -3.16 7.32 11.25
C PHE A 12 -2.59 8.31 10.25
N LEU A 13 -2.52 9.60 10.60
CA LEU A 13 -1.88 10.63 9.77
C LEU A 13 -0.37 10.41 9.65
N LEU A 14 0.28 10.00 10.73
CA LEU A 14 1.72 9.68 10.75
C LEU A 14 2.02 8.42 9.95
N CYS A 15 1.14 7.42 9.99
CA CYS A 15 1.21 6.24 9.13
C CYS A 15 0.96 6.61 7.65
N LEU A 16 0.03 7.50 7.37
CA LEU A 16 -0.22 7.98 6.01
C LEU A 16 0.95 8.79 5.46
N MET A 17 1.58 9.64 6.30
CA MET A 17 2.80 10.39 5.94
C MET A 17 4.01 9.47 5.82
N ALA A 18 4.13 8.42 6.65
CA ALA A 18 5.17 7.40 6.52
C ALA A 18 5.00 6.58 5.22
N VAL A 19 3.76 6.33 4.76
CA VAL A 19 3.50 5.73 3.44
C VAL A 19 3.99 6.62 2.30
N ALA A 20 3.84 7.92 2.42
CA ALA A 20 4.31 8.87 1.41
C ALA A 20 5.85 8.99 1.34
N SER A 21 6.55 8.70 2.45
CA SER A 21 8.03 8.78 2.52
C SER A 21 8.73 7.45 2.25
N LEU A 22 8.02 6.32 2.17
CA LEU A 22 8.56 4.97 2.02
C LEU A 22 8.93 4.50 0.58
N PRO A 23 8.60 5.18 -0.53
CA PRO A 23 9.19 4.80 -1.82
C PRO A 23 10.73 4.76 -1.79
N ALA A 24 11.36 5.47 -0.85
CA ALA A 24 12.80 5.50 -0.70
C ALA A 24 13.43 4.26 -0.03
N LEU A 25 12.69 3.55 0.84
CA LEU A 25 13.22 2.44 1.63
C LEU A 25 12.89 1.04 1.08
N ALA A 26 11.86 0.94 0.24
CA ALA A 26 11.39 -0.36 -0.29
C ALA A 26 12.23 -0.92 -1.45
N GLN A 27 13.31 -0.28 -1.83
CA GLN A 27 14.09 -0.61 -3.01
C GLN A 27 15.36 -1.42 -2.75
N GLU A 28 15.69 -1.73 -1.51
CA GLU A 28 16.91 -2.50 -1.19
C GLU A 28 16.78 -4.03 -1.26
N GLN A 29 15.60 -4.58 -1.54
CA GLN A 29 15.39 -6.03 -1.51
C GLN A 29 14.88 -6.63 -2.82
N GLN A 30 15.47 -6.26 -3.94
CA GLN A 30 15.39 -7.06 -5.15
C GLN A 30 16.80 -7.47 -5.58
N GLU A 31 17.44 -8.34 -4.81
CA GLU A 31 18.66 -9.02 -5.20
C GLU A 31 18.36 -10.38 -5.86
N ASP A 32 18.97 -10.52 -7.03
CA ASP A 32 19.42 -11.73 -7.73
C ASP A 32 18.50 -12.96 -7.84
N VAL A 33 17.86 -13.03 -8.99
CA VAL A 33 17.77 -14.31 -9.70
C VAL A 33 18.13 -14.09 -11.16
N THR A 34 19.36 -14.40 -11.50
CA THR A 34 19.84 -14.50 -12.88
C THR A 34 19.26 -15.76 -13.53
N PRO A 35 18.66 -15.67 -14.71
CA PRO A 35 18.64 -16.77 -15.64
C PRO A 35 19.26 -16.37 -16.98
N GLN A 36 20.30 -17.07 -17.33
CA GLN A 36 20.82 -17.09 -18.69
C GLN A 36 19.88 -17.79 -19.65
N GLU A 37 19.73 -17.18 -20.81
CA GLU A 37 19.47 -17.72 -22.15
C GLU A 37 18.28 -18.67 -22.38
N GLN A 38 17.26 -18.12 -23.05
CA GLN A 38 16.74 -18.74 -24.27
C GLN A 38 16.05 -17.65 -25.15
N LYS A 39 16.73 -17.30 -26.25
CA LYS A 39 16.15 -16.52 -27.36
C LYS A 39 15.26 -17.44 -28.19
N GLU A 40 13.96 -17.32 -28.01
CA GLU A 40 12.97 -17.63 -29.03
C GLU A 40 11.90 -16.56 -29.01
N ASN A 41 11.34 -16.23 -30.18
CA ASN A 41 10.30 -15.20 -30.44
C ASN A 41 8.99 -15.46 -29.69
N THR A 42 9.06 -15.61 -28.39
CA THR A 42 7.89 -15.54 -27.49
C THR A 42 7.79 -14.10 -27.02
N VAL A 43 6.63 -13.50 -27.24
CA VAL A 43 6.24 -12.25 -26.59
C VAL A 43 6.62 -12.37 -25.14
N ASN A 44 7.55 -11.51 -24.68
CA ASN A 44 8.10 -11.64 -23.33
C ASN A 44 7.04 -11.20 -22.32
N VAL A 45 6.13 -12.13 -22.02
CA VAL A 45 4.97 -11.92 -21.11
C VAL A 45 5.46 -11.37 -19.77
N LYS A 46 6.65 -11.79 -19.32
CA LYS A 46 7.28 -11.30 -18.12
C LYS A 46 7.54 -9.79 -18.17
N GLU A 47 8.11 -9.31 -19.27
CA GLU A 47 8.46 -7.89 -19.46
C GLU A 47 7.20 -7.02 -19.57
N ILE A 48 6.19 -7.47 -20.30
CA ILE A 48 4.89 -6.78 -20.40
C ILE A 48 4.20 -6.73 -19.05
N VAL A 49 4.15 -7.85 -18.34
CA VAL A 49 3.47 -7.95 -17.04
C VAL A 49 4.18 -7.11 -15.98
N PHE A 50 5.52 -7.23 -15.85
CA PHE A 50 6.26 -6.44 -14.87
C PHE A 50 6.30 -4.96 -15.20
N GLY A 51 6.36 -4.57 -16.47
CA GLY A 51 6.25 -3.18 -16.89
C GLY A 51 4.89 -2.54 -16.56
N HIS A 52 3.80 -3.33 -16.58
CA HIS A 52 2.46 -2.85 -16.21
C HIS A 52 2.23 -2.82 -14.68
N ILE A 53 2.83 -3.74 -13.94
CA ILE A 53 2.69 -3.86 -12.48
C ILE A 53 3.60 -2.88 -11.76
N GLY A 54 4.76 -2.57 -12.35
CA GLY A 54 5.76 -1.66 -11.79
C GLY A 54 5.23 -0.26 -11.53
N ASP A 55 5.85 0.41 -10.57
CA ASP A 55 5.62 1.83 -10.32
C ASP A 55 6.34 2.67 -11.37
N SER A 56 5.65 3.68 -11.92
CA SER A 56 6.16 4.51 -13.01
C SER A 56 5.85 5.99 -12.76
N TYR A 57 6.63 6.87 -13.42
CA TYR A 57 6.41 8.33 -13.38
C TYR A 57 5.35 8.79 -14.39
N GLU A 58 4.79 7.86 -15.17
CA GLU A 58 3.73 8.11 -16.12
C GLU A 58 2.59 7.12 -15.91
N TRP A 59 1.35 7.58 -16.09
CA TRP A 59 0.21 6.69 -16.09
C TRP A 59 -0.23 6.39 -17.52
N HIS A 60 0.13 5.22 -18.00
CA HIS A 60 -0.33 4.73 -19.30
C HIS A 60 -1.81 4.35 -19.23
N ILE A 61 -2.65 5.00 -20.04
CA ILE A 61 -4.10 4.72 -20.11
C ILE A 61 -4.38 3.67 -21.16
N THR A 62 -3.96 3.93 -22.39
CA THR A 62 -4.19 3.05 -23.53
C THR A 62 -3.26 3.41 -24.70
N THR A 63 -3.07 2.44 -25.58
CA THR A 63 -2.34 2.66 -26.82
C THR A 63 -3.33 2.65 -27.98
N TRP A 64 -3.47 3.76 -28.68
CA TRP A 64 -4.30 3.85 -29.88
C TRP A 64 -3.41 3.91 -31.13
N GLY A 65 -3.25 2.76 -31.81
CA GLY A 65 -2.34 2.63 -32.94
C GLY A 65 -0.87 2.79 -32.54
N LYS A 66 -0.22 3.87 -32.95
CA LYS A 66 1.16 4.22 -32.64
C LYS A 66 1.29 5.27 -31.50
N THR A 67 0.18 5.79 -31.03
CA THR A 67 0.18 6.86 -30.02
C THR A 67 -0.14 6.28 -28.64
N HIS A 68 0.79 6.46 -27.71
CA HIS A 68 0.59 6.13 -26.29
C HIS A 68 -0.10 7.30 -25.60
N ILE A 69 -1.28 7.06 -25.03
CA ILE A 69 -1.98 8.06 -24.23
C ILE A 69 -1.55 7.85 -22.79
N THR A 70 -0.71 8.77 -22.30
CA THR A 70 -0.19 8.77 -20.93
C THR A 70 -0.61 10.05 -20.21
N ILE A 71 -0.87 9.94 -18.91
CA ILE A 71 -1.00 11.12 -18.04
C ILE A 71 0.37 11.40 -17.45
N PRO A 72 0.98 12.58 -17.73
CA PRO A 72 2.24 12.97 -17.12
C PRO A 72 2.02 13.30 -15.65
N LEU A 73 2.88 12.76 -14.80
CA LEU A 73 2.85 13.00 -13.36
C LEU A 73 3.94 14.00 -12.95
N PRO A 74 3.71 14.80 -11.89
CA PRO A 74 4.71 15.76 -11.43
C PRO A 74 5.88 15.04 -10.76
N ILE A 75 7.08 15.36 -11.22
CA ILE A 75 8.35 14.88 -10.69
C ILE A 75 8.92 15.97 -9.78
N ILE A 76 9.24 15.62 -8.55
CA ILE A 76 9.83 16.48 -7.54
C ILE A 76 11.05 15.77 -6.97
N VAL A 77 12.23 16.25 -7.33
CA VAL A 77 13.51 15.62 -6.98
C VAL A 77 14.46 16.63 -6.38
N TYR A 78 15.17 16.22 -5.35
CA TYR A 78 16.26 17.00 -4.78
C TYR A 78 17.60 16.33 -5.09
N SER A 79 18.39 16.98 -5.95
CA SER A 79 19.77 16.59 -6.21
C SER A 79 20.71 17.31 -5.24
N SER A 80 21.70 16.61 -4.74
CA SER A 80 22.75 17.21 -3.90
C SER A 80 23.68 18.14 -4.68
N ALA A 81 23.73 18.01 -6.01
CA ALA A 81 24.58 18.82 -6.87
C ALA A 81 23.88 20.08 -7.40
N THR A 82 22.61 19.96 -7.81
CA THR A 82 21.87 21.00 -8.55
C THR A 82 20.68 21.56 -7.79
N GLY A 83 20.30 20.95 -6.64
CA GLY A 83 19.20 21.41 -5.79
C GLY A 83 17.84 20.84 -6.18
N TRP A 84 16.77 21.62 -6.00
CA TRP A 84 15.40 21.18 -6.27
C TRP A 84 15.05 21.29 -7.75
N HIS A 85 14.54 20.19 -8.31
CA HIS A 85 13.99 20.10 -9.65
C HIS A 85 12.51 19.74 -9.57
N THR A 86 11.65 20.51 -10.25
CA THR A 86 10.21 20.23 -10.33
C THR A 86 9.75 20.39 -11.77
N PHE A 87 9.33 19.28 -12.38
CA PHE A 87 8.85 19.25 -13.77
C PHE A 87 7.83 18.12 -13.98
N LEU A 88 7.17 18.13 -15.12
CA LEU A 88 6.26 17.05 -15.52
C LEU A 88 7.04 15.96 -16.25
N SER A 89 6.65 14.71 -16.07
CA SER A 89 7.29 13.54 -16.71
C SER A 89 7.29 13.62 -18.26
N SER A 90 6.34 14.35 -18.86
CA SER A 90 6.31 14.59 -20.30
C SER A 90 7.61 15.21 -20.85
N ARG A 91 8.29 16.07 -20.05
CA ARG A 91 9.55 16.67 -20.45
C ARG A 91 10.71 15.68 -20.56
N LEU A 92 10.68 14.60 -19.78
CA LEU A 92 11.63 13.50 -19.93
C LEU A 92 11.38 12.74 -21.24
N ALA A 93 10.13 12.46 -21.58
CA ALA A 93 9.77 11.78 -22.81
C ALA A 93 10.12 12.62 -24.06
N GLU A 94 9.86 13.92 -24.04
CA GLU A 94 10.15 14.86 -25.13
C GLU A 94 11.65 15.04 -25.38
N ASN A 95 12.50 14.96 -24.35
CA ASN A 95 13.94 15.16 -24.41
C ASN A 95 14.74 13.85 -24.49
N GLY A 96 14.15 12.76 -24.98
CA GLY A 96 14.86 11.50 -25.17
C GLY A 96 15.24 10.78 -23.87
N GLY A 97 14.45 10.97 -22.81
CA GLY A 97 14.64 10.30 -21.52
C GLY A 97 15.58 11.01 -20.53
N THR A 98 16.10 12.19 -20.90
CA THR A 98 16.98 13.00 -20.02
C THR A 98 16.50 14.43 -19.92
N TYR A 99 16.40 14.96 -18.72
CA TYR A 99 16.04 16.35 -18.47
C TYR A 99 16.82 16.89 -17.25
N GLU A 100 17.48 18.05 -17.41
CA GLU A 100 18.28 18.70 -16.35
C GLU A 100 19.32 17.78 -15.67
N GLY A 101 19.94 16.86 -16.43
CA GLY A 101 20.92 15.90 -15.89
C GLY A 101 20.31 14.67 -15.19
N LEU A 102 18.99 14.64 -15.09
CA LEU A 102 18.24 13.50 -14.54
C LEU A 102 17.77 12.58 -15.69
N SER A 103 17.87 11.29 -15.48
CA SER A 103 17.38 10.28 -16.45
C SER A 103 16.70 9.13 -15.72
N ILE A 104 15.84 8.40 -16.42
CA ILE A 104 15.30 7.14 -15.91
C ILE A 104 16.36 6.07 -16.15
N ALA A 105 16.74 5.36 -15.09
CA ALA A 105 17.74 4.29 -15.17
C ALA A 105 17.26 3.19 -16.11
N PRO A 106 18.12 2.72 -17.06
CA PRO A 106 17.77 1.68 -18.02
C PRO A 106 17.57 0.33 -17.34
N GLU A 107 16.89 -0.57 -18.04
CA GLU A 107 16.69 -1.96 -17.62
C GLU A 107 18.03 -2.64 -17.37
N GLY A 108 18.11 -3.46 -16.32
CA GLY A 108 19.33 -4.14 -15.89
C GLY A 108 20.33 -3.28 -15.11
N SER A 109 20.01 -2.02 -14.82
CA SER A 109 20.84 -1.18 -13.93
C SER A 109 20.43 -1.36 -12.46
N LYS A 110 21.35 -0.98 -11.54
CA LYS A 110 21.10 -1.06 -10.08
C LYS A 110 19.81 -0.31 -9.64
N TYR A 111 19.40 0.71 -10.38
CA TYR A 111 18.26 1.58 -10.07
C TYR A 111 17.21 1.57 -11.20
N GLU A 112 17.00 0.41 -11.82
CA GLU A 112 16.06 0.24 -12.94
C GLU A 112 14.71 0.94 -12.71
N GLY A 113 14.27 1.72 -13.72
CA GLY A 113 12.99 2.45 -13.69
C GLY A 113 12.91 3.62 -12.74
N LYS A 114 14.02 4.00 -12.06
CA LYS A 114 14.08 5.14 -11.14
C LYS A 114 14.85 6.31 -11.73
N LEU A 115 14.57 7.50 -11.21
CA LEU A 115 15.34 8.68 -11.55
C LEU A 115 16.75 8.59 -10.96
N VAL A 116 17.75 8.77 -11.81
CA VAL A 116 19.17 8.78 -11.48
C VAL A 116 19.84 10.01 -12.07
N GLU A 117 20.88 10.43 -11.40
CA GLU A 117 21.82 11.46 -11.83
C GLU A 117 23.18 10.83 -12.07
N TYR A 118 23.91 11.29 -13.08
CA TYR A 118 25.26 10.81 -13.32
C TYR A 118 26.28 11.78 -12.71
N ASN A 119 27.09 11.28 -11.80
CA ASN A 119 28.23 12.02 -11.25
C ASN A 119 29.26 12.31 -12.33
N ALA A 120 30.17 13.25 -12.04
CA ALA A 120 31.33 13.53 -12.89
C ALA A 120 32.19 12.28 -13.21
N ALA A 121 32.10 11.25 -12.40
CA ALA A 121 32.74 9.95 -12.59
C ALA A 121 31.93 8.99 -13.49
N GLY A 122 30.72 9.38 -13.95
CA GLY A 122 29.82 8.52 -14.73
C GLY A 122 29.06 7.48 -13.91
N GLU A 123 29.12 7.53 -12.58
CA GLU A 123 28.41 6.63 -11.71
C GLU A 123 26.96 7.10 -11.49
N GLN A 124 26.02 6.15 -11.47
CA GLN A 124 24.62 6.41 -11.16
C GLN A 124 24.45 6.72 -9.68
N VAL A 125 23.99 7.93 -9.37
CA VAL A 125 23.62 8.35 -8.02
C VAL A 125 22.13 8.58 -7.98
N ARG A 126 21.48 8.08 -6.94
CA ARG A 126 20.05 8.28 -6.74
C ARG A 126 19.81 9.57 -5.94
N PRO A 127 19.15 10.58 -6.53
CA PRO A 127 18.72 11.78 -5.81
C PRO A 127 17.57 11.47 -4.84
N TRP A 128 17.25 12.38 -3.94
CA TRP A 128 16.05 12.29 -3.11
C TRP A 128 14.81 12.54 -3.96
N ASP A 129 14.03 11.48 -4.14
CA ASP A 129 12.87 11.47 -5.01
C ASP A 129 11.58 11.49 -4.17
N ILE A 130 10.82 12.60 -4.28
CA ILE A 130 9.52 12.81 -3.63
C ILE A 130 8.43 12.92 -4.71
N SER A 131 8.69 12.41 -5.90
CA SER A 131 7.79 12.50 -7.04
C SER A 131 6.48 11.77 -6.78
N ILE A 132 5.41 12.29 -7.39
CA ILE A 132 4.12 11.60 -7.39
C ILE A 132 4.16 10.55 -8.51
N THR A 133 4.42 9.31 -8.11
CA THR A 133 4.39 8.16 -9.00
C THR A 133 2.95 7.69 -9.25
N LYS A 134 2.76 6.79 -10.21
CA LYS A 134 1.47 6.14 -10.53
C LYS A 134 0.81 5.56 -9.27
N VAL A 135 1.57 4.82 -8.45
CA VAL A 135 1.06 4.19 -7.23
C VAL A 135 0.70 5.23 -6.17
N THR A 136 1.52 6.26 -6.00
CA THR A 136 1.25 7.36 -5.05
C THR A 136 0.00 8.16 -5.46
N PHE A 137 -0.14 8.47 -6.74
CA PHE A 137 -1.34 9.15 -7.24
C PHE A 137 -2.60 8.32 -7.02
N ALA A 138 -2.55 7.03 -7.36
CA ALA A 138 -3.68 6.11 -7.14
C ALA A 138 -4.04 6.00 -5.65
N LEU A 139 -3.06 5.92 -4.76
CA LEU A 139 -3.26 5.90 -3.31
C LEU A 139 -4.02 7.14 -2.84
N LEU A 140 -3.59 8.33 -3.27
CA LEU A 140 -4.25 9.60 -2.92
C LEU A 140 -5.67 9.66 -3.49
N PHE A 141 -5.83 9.31 -4.77
CA PHE A 141 -7.13 9.28 -5.44
C PHE A 141 -8.12 8.34 -4.73
N ASN A 142 -7.71 7.11 -4.44
CA ASN A 142 -8.53 6.12 -3.75
C ASN A 142 -8.87 6.55 -2.31
N SER A 143 -7.93 7.23 -1.63
CA SER A 143 -8.17 7.78 -0.29
C SER A 143 -9.22 8.89 -0.31
N VAL A 144 -9.15 9.80 -1.29
CA VAL A 144 -10.16 10.85 -1.48
C VAL A 144 -11.52 10.23 -1.86
N LEU A 145 -11.53 9.23 -2.74
CA LEU A 145 -12.73 8.50 -3.11
C LEU A 145 -13.41 7.86 -1.89
N LEU A 146 -12.62 7.19 -1.04
CA LEU A 146 -13.09 6.62 0.21
C LEU A 146 -13.72 7.69 1.12
N LEU A 147 -13.02 8.81 1.30
CA LEU A 147 -13.52 9.93 2.11
C LEU A 147 -14.86 10.46 1.57
N VAL A 148 -14.97 10.67 0.26
CA VAL A 148 -16.20 11.14 -0.39
C VAL A 148 -17.35 10.16 -0.15
N ILE A 149 -17.11 8.86 -0.32
CA ILE A 149 -18.12 7.82 -0.08
C ILE A 149 -18.58 7.85 1.38
N VAL A 150 -17.65 7.77 2.34
CA VAL A 150 -17.98 7.71 3.77
C VAL A 150 -18.64 8.98 4.25
N LEU A 151 -18.14 10.15 3.84
CA LEU A 151 -18.74 11.43 4.21
C LEU A 151 -20.14 11.63 3.59
N SER A 152 -20.37 11.14 2.38
CA SER A 152 -21.69 11.19 1.73
C SER A 152 -22.71 10.34 2.49
N VAL A 153 -22.32 9.13 2.88
CA VAL A 153 -23.15 8.26 3.73
C VAL A 153 -23.41 8.92 5.09
N ALA A 154 -22.37 9.42 5.76
CA ALA A 154 -22.50 10.09 7.05
C ALA A 154 -23.39 11.35 6.99
N HIS A 155 -23.25 12.15 5.92
CA HIS A 155 -24.07 13.34 5.70
C HIS A 155 -25.55 12.99 5.51
N TRP A 156 -25.84 11.94 4.77
CA TRP A 156 -27.21 11.46 4.58
C TRP A 156 -27.86 11.08 5.90
N TYR A 157 -27.15 10.34 6.81
CA TYR A 157 -27.65 9.97 8.13
C TYR A 157 -27.84 11.18 9.06
N ARG A 158 -26.95 12.16 9.01
CA ARG A 158 -27.09 13.38 9.84
C ARG A 158 -28.32 14.22 9.53
N LYS A 159 -28.86 14.13 8.32
CA LYS A 159 -30.04 14.90 7.89
C LYS A 159 -31.37 14.21 8.22
N ARG A 160 -31.35 12.96 8.66
CA ARG A 160 -32.57 12.19 8.89
C ARG A 160 -32.87 11.97 10.38
N PRO A 161 -34.15 12.01 10.80
CA PRO A 161 -34.53 11.72 12.17
C PRO A 161 -34.32 10.23 12.48
N GLN A 162 -34.12 9.92 13.76
CA GLN A 162 -34.09 8.55 14.26
C GLN A 162 -35.42 7.87 13.99
N GLY A 163 -35.39 6.69 13.38
CA GLY A 163 -36.60 5.94 13.00
C GLY A 163 -37.05 6.14 11.54
N ALA A 164 -36.33 6.88 10.72
CA ALA A 164 -36.57 6.93 9.27
C ALA A 164 -36.41 5.54 8.64
N LEU A 165 -37.16 5.30 7.55
CA LEU A 165 -37.08 4.07 6.77
C LEU A 165 -35.64 3.84 6.28
N ALA A 166 -35.28 2.56 6.18
CA ALA A 166 -33.96 2.14 5.67
C ALA A 166 -33.68 2.78 4.31
N PRO A 167 -32.44 3.26 4.08
CA PRO A 167 -32.09 3.85 2.80
C PRO A 167 -32.09 2.80 1.69
N GLY A 168 -32.58 3.19 0.51
CA GLY A 168 -32.48 2.40 -0.69
C GLY A 168 -31.20 2.74 -1.49
N GLY A 169 -30.89 1.91 -2.51
CA GLY A 169 -29.78 2.14 -3.42
C GLY A 169 -28.40 2.01 -2.78
N PHE A 170 -27.44 2.80 -3.26
CA PHE A 170 -26.04 2.71 -2.85
C PHE A 170 -25.81 2.93 -1.34
N ILE A 171 -26.57 3.84 -0.73
CA ILE A 171 -26.45 4.14 0.70
C ILE A 171 -26.91 2.95 1.54
N GLY A 172 -28.02 2.27 1.16
CA GLY A 172 -28.45 1.05 1.82
C GLY A 172 -27.48 -0.11 1.67
N PHE A 173 -26.85 -0.23 0.50
CA PHE A 173 -25.77 -1.20 0.28
C PHE A 173 -24.59 -0.93 1.21
N MET A 174 -24.15 0.32 1.31
CA MET A 174 -23.04 0.71 2.20
C MET A 174 -23.38 0.50 3.68
N GLU A 175 -24.63 0.80 4.08
CA GLU A 175 -25.10 0.53 5.44
C GLU A 175 -24.99 -0.96 5.77
N MET A 176 -25.59 -1.81 4.92
CA MET A 176 -25.54 -3.27 5.10
C MET A 176 -24.10 -3.76 5.20
N PHE A 177 -23.23 -3.26 4.33
CA PHE A 177 -21.81 -3.67 4.29
C PHE A 177 -21.04 -3.22 5.54
N ILE A 178 -21.24 -1.97 5.96
CA ILE A 178 -20.61 -1.45 7.19
C ILE A 178 -21.10 -2.22 8.42
N MET A 179 -22.40 -2.52 8.50
CA MET A 179 -22.98 -3.28 9.62
C MET A 179 -22.47 -4.71 9.64
N MET A 180 -22.41 -5.37 8.50
CA MET A 180 -21.83 -6.72 8.38
C MET A 180 -20.39 -6.75 8.89
N VAL A 181 -19.53 -5.84 8.44
CA VAL A 181 -18.13 -5.81 8.91
C VAL A 181 -18.05 -5.46 10.40
N ASN A 182 -18.87 -4.54 10.89
CA ASN A 182 -18.86 -4.12 12.29
C ASN A 182 -19.39 -5.21 13.24
N ASP A 183 -20.53 -5.83 12.91
CA ASP A 183 -21.22 -6.75 13.82
C ASP A 183 -20.68 -8.18 13.70
N ASP A 184 -20.46 -8.67 12.49
CA ASP A 184 -20.03 -10.04 12.28
C ASP A 184 -18.51 -10.22 12.48
N ILE A 185 -17.70 -9.23 12.12
CA ILE A 185 -16.25 -9.33 12.18
C ILE A 185 -15.70 -8.61 13.40
N ILE A 186 -15.88 -7.28 13.50
CA ILE A 186 -15.20 -6.47 14.53
C ILE A 186 -15.71 -6.82 15.92
N LYS A 187 -17.02 -6.86 16.12
CA LYS A 187 -17.63 -7.15 17.41
C LYS A 187 -17.34 -8.55 17.90
N SER A 188 -17.34 -9.54 17.00
CA SER A 188 -17.02 -10.93 17.35
C SER A 188 -15.54 -11.13 17.72
N CYS A 189 -14.62 -10.42 17.03
CA CYS A 189 -13.18 -10.57 17.25
C CYS A 189 -12.66 -9.73 18.43
N VAL A 190 -13.17 -8.52 18.64
CA VAL A 190 -12.67 -7.57 19.66
C VAL A 190 -13.41 -7.69 20.98
N GLY A 191 -14.65 -8.18 20.98
CA GLY A 191 -15.46 -8.36 22.17
C GLY A 191 -16.02 -7.03 22.74
N PRO A 192 -16.19 -6.90 24.10
CA PRO A 192 -16.98 -5.81 24.70
C PRO A 192 -16.49 -4.40 24.37
N ASN A 193 -15.20 -4.24 24.13
CA ASN A 193 -14.57 -2.94 23.86
C ASN A 193 -14.54 -2.56 22.37
N TYR A 194 -15.24 -3.31 21.50
CA TYR A 194 -15.20 -3.13 20.04
C TYR A 194 -15.48 -1.68 19.58
N ARG A 195 -16.37 -0.93 20.27
CA ARG A 195 -16.71 0.45 19.90
C ARG A 195 -15.54 1.42 19.91
N LYS A 196 -14.45 1.10 20.62
CA LYS A 196 -13.23 1.93 20.66
C LYS A 196 -12.39 1.72 19.42
N PHE A 197 -12.33 0.49 18.93
CA PHE A 197 -11.48 0.06 17.83
C PHE A 197 -12.21 0.03 16.48
N ALA A 198 -13.54 -0.05 16.49
CA ALA A 198 -14.35 -0.14 15.28
C ALA A 198 -14.05 0.96 14.24
N PRO A 199 -13.89 2.26 14.59
CA PRO A 199 -13.58 3.27 13.59
C PRO A 199 -12.23 3.02 12.88
N TYR A 200 -11.22 2.58 13.62
CA TYR A 200 -9.91 2.26 13.04
C TYR A 200 -9.98 1.04 12.13
N LEU A 201 -10.59 -0.05 12.62
CA LEU A 201 -10.69 -1.30 11.88
C LEU A 201 -11.56 -1.17 10.62
N LEU A 202 -12.68 -0.43 10.70
CA LEU A 202 -13.51 -0.10 9.54
C LEU A 202 -12.73 0.72 8.52
N THR A 203 -11.99 1.74 8.96
CA THR A 203 -11.18 2.56 8.06
C THR A 203 -10.11 1.73 7.36
N ALA A 204 -9.38 0.89 8.09
CA ALA A 204 -8.36 0.01 7.53
C ALA A 204 -8.98 -1.00 6.54
N PHE A 205 -10.12 -1.59 6.89
CA PHE A 205 -10.83 -2.53 6.03
C PHE A 205 -11.26 -1.87 4.71
N PHE A 206 -11.98 -0.74 4.78
CA PHE A 206 -12.45 -0.06 3.57
C PHE A 206 -11.31 0.53 2.74
N PHE A 207 -10.24 0.99 3.37
CA PHE A 207 -9.05 1.45 2.68
C PHE A 207 -8.43 0.32 1.84
N ILE A 208 -8.18 -0.84 2.45
CA ILE A 208 -7.64 -2.01 1.74
C ILE A 208 -8.63 -2.48 0.66
N PHE A 209 -9.91 -2.55 0.97
CA PHE A 209 -10.95 -3.02 0.07
C PHE A 209 -11.07 -2.16 -1.21
N ILE A 210 -11.13 -0.82 -1.05
CA ILE A 210 -11.20 0.09 -2.20
C ILE A 210 -9.93 0.04 -3.04
N ASN A 211 -8.75 0.04 -2.39
CA ASN A 211 -7.49 -0.07 -3.13
C ASN A 211 -7.37 -1.39 -3.91
N ASN A 212 -7.88 -2.49 -3.35
CA ASN A 212 -7.89 -3.78 -4.03
C ASN A 212 -8.86 -3.78 -5.23
N ILE A 213 -10.07 -3.27 -5.05
CA ILE A 213 -11.04 -3.16 -6.17
C ILE A 213 -10.48 -2.29 -7.28
N MET A 214 -9.98 -1.11 -6.94
CA MET A 214 -9.42 -0.19 -7.93
C MET A 214 -8.19 -0.77 -8.63
N GLY A 215 -7.38 -1.55 -7.90
CA GLY A 215 -6.23 -2.25 -8.48
C GLY A 215 -6.59 -3.38 -9.44
N LEU A 216 -7.76 -3.99 -9.31
CA LEU A 216 -8.25 -5.03 -10.23
C LEU A 216 -8.88 -4.48 -11.51
N ILE A 217 -9.33 -3.21 -11.52
CA ILE A 217 -9.91 -2.58 -12.70
C ILE A 217 -8.77 -2.23 -13.68
N PRO A 218 -8.72 -2.80 -14.90
CA PRO A 218 -7.57 -2.63 -15.80
C PRO A 218 -7.55 -1.30 -16.57
N PHE A 219 -8.50 -0.40 -16.36
CA PHE A 219 -8.62 0.89 -17.04
C PHE A 219 -8.71 2.06 -16.06
N PHE A 220 -8.32 3.24 -16.54
CA PHE A 220 -8.36 4.48 -15.73
C PHE A 220 -9.78 4.75 -15.19
N PRO A 221 -9.91 5.14 -13.89
CA PRO A 221 -8.88 5.50 -12.90
C PRO A 221 -8.32 4.31 -12.08
N GLY A 222 -8.58 3.09 -12.50
CA GLY A 222 -8.00 1.87 -11.93
C GLY A 222 -6.65 1.51 -12.55
N GLY A 223 -6.24 0.24 -12.40
CA GLY A 223 -5.03 -0.31 -13.02
C GLY A 223 -3.72 -0.01 -12.29
N ALA A 224 -3.75 0.79 -11.22
CA ALA A 224 -2.61 0.95 -10.35
C ALA A 224 -2.73 -0.04 -9.17
N ASN A 225 -1.82 -1.00 -9.13
CA ASN A 225 -1.80 -2.02 -8.09
C ASN A 225 -1.16 -1.48 -6.81
N VAL A 226 -1.92 -0.68 -6.03
CA VAL A 226 -1.45 -0.03 -4.80
C VAL A 226 -1.02 -1.06 -3.75
N THR A 227 -1.83 -2.08 -3.50
CA THR A 227 -1.55 -3.13 -2.50
C THR A 227 -0.65 -4.24 -3.03
N GLY A 228 -0.34 -4.25 -4.32
CA GLY A 228 0.74 -5.02 -4.92
C GLY A 228 2.12 -4.36 -4.76
N ASN A 229 2.20 -3.19 -4.13
CA ASN A 229 3.46 -2.60 -3.70
C ASN A 229 3.79 -3.07 -2.28
N ILE A 230 4.92 -3.77 -2.14
CA ILE A 230 5.35 -4.36 -0.87
C ILE A 230 5.60 -3.31 0.22
N ALA A 231 6.02 -2.09 -0.15
CA ALA A 231 6.22 -1.00 0.80
C ALA A 231 4.91 -0.58 1.48
N ILE A 232 3.82 -0.47 0.71
CA ILE A 232 2.51 -0.08 1.23
C ILE A 232 1.95 -1.17 2.15
N THR A 233 2.04 -2.44 1.73
CA THR A 233 1.58 -3.56 2.55
C THR A 233 2.42 -3.74 3.80
N MET A 234 3.72 -3.45 3.76
CA MET A 234 4.60 -3.45 4.92
C MET A 234 4.18 -2.38 5.94
N VAL A 235 3.86 -1.17 5.48
CA VAL A 235 3.38 -0.10 6.39
C VAL A 235 2.05 -0.49 7.04
N LEU A 236 1.10 -1.04 6.29
CA LEU A 236 -0.16 -1.52 6.84
C LEU A 236 0.07 -2.62 7.88
N ALA A 237 1.00 -3.53 7.62
CA ALA A 237 1.38 -4.59 8.57
C ALA A 237 2.04 -4.02 9.83
N ILE A 238 2.93 -3.03 9.69
CA ILE A 238 3.55 -2.33 10.84
C ILE A 238 2.50 -1.56 11.65
N CYS A 239 1.55 -0.86 11.00
CA CYS A 239 0.45 -0.20 11.69
C CYS A 239 -0.41 -1.20 12.50
N THR A 240 -0.70 -2.36 11.93
CA THR A 240 -1.43 -3.43 12.61
C THR A 240 -0.61 -3.99 13.77
N PHE A 241 0.68 -4.23 13.57
CA PHE A 241 1.61 -4.67 14.60
C PHE A 241 1.65 -3.70 15.78
N LEU A 242 1.81 -2.40 15.52
CA LEU A 242 1.81 -1.37 16.56
C LEU A 242 0.47 -1.30 17.28
N ALA A 243 -0.64 -1.36 16.55
CA ALA A 243 -1.97 -1.33 17.14
C ALA A 243 -2.18 -2.52 18.10
N VAL A 244 -1.83 -3.74 17.67
CA VAL A 244 -1.98 -4.94 18.50
C VAL A 244 -1.09 -4.88 19.74
N ASN A 245 0.17 -4.45 19.61
CA ASN A 245 1.10 -4.42 20.75
C ASN A 245 0.81 -3.27 21.73
N ILE A 246 0.41 -2.09 21.24
CA ILE A 246 0.10 -0.94 22.13
C ILE A 246 -1.22 -1.16 22.88
N PHE A 247 -2.23 -1.72 22.21
CA PHE A 247 -3.55 -1.94 22.82
C PHE A 247 -3.74 -3.36 23.35
N GLY A 248 -2.69 -4.19 23.32
CA GLY A 248 -2.70 -5.55 23.85
C GLY A 248 -3.09 -5.57 25.33
N THR A 249 -3.95 -6.51 25.71
CA THR A 249 -4.38 -6.70 27.10
C THR A 249 -3.25 -7.33 27.94
N LYS A 250 -3.37 -7.23 29.28
CA LYS A 250 -2.42 -7.93 30.17
C LYS A 250 -2.40 -9.43 29.93
N HIS A 251 -3.53 -10.01 29.52
CA HIS A 251 -3.64 -11.43 29.18
C HIS A 251 -2.81 -11.77 27.94
N TYR A 252 -2.89 -10.93 26.89
CA TYR A 252 -2.08 -11.08 25.68
C TYR A 252 -0.58 -11.12 25.99
N TRP A 253 -0.08 -10.18 26.83
CA TRP A 253 1.33 -10.16 27.22
C TRP A 253 1.70 -11.34 28.12
N LYS A 254 0.78 -11.77 29.01
CA LYS A 254 0.98 -12.96 29.83
C LYS A 254 1.12 -14.21 28.96
N ASP A 255 0.29 -14.36 27.95
CA ASP A 255 0.33 -15.53 27.06
C ASP A 255 1.63 -15.59 26.24
N ILE A 256 2.21 -14.44 25.89
CA ILE A 256 3.49 -14.38 25.17
C ILE A 256 4.66 -14.81 26.08
N PHE A 257 4.75 -14.21 27.28
CA PHE A 257 5.89 -14.44 28.17
C PHE A 257 5.72 -15.66 29.08
N TRP A 258 4.49 -15.98 29.42
CA TRP A 258 4.15 -17.06 30.35
C TRP A 258 2.88 -17.79 29.93
N PRO A 259 2.90 -18.52 28.80
CA PRO A 259 1.73 -19.24 28.29
C PRO A 259 1.25 -20.30 29.30
N ASP A 260 -0.07 -20.49 29.38
CA ASP A 260 -0.68 -21.47 30.26
C ASP A 260 -0.57 -22.89 29.64
N VAL A 261 0.67 -23.42 29.57
CA VAL A 261 1.00 -24.76 29.04
C VAL A 261 1.55 -25.65 30.17
N PRO A 262 1.51 -26.98 30.02
CA PRO A 262 2.03 -27.94 30.98
C PRO A 262 3.50 -27.64 31.36
N TRP A 263 3.85 -27.87 32.62
CA TRP A 263 5.16 -27.53 33.20
C TRP A 263 6.36 -28.11 32.43
N TRP A 264 6.23 -29.32 31.88
CA TRP A 264 7.28 -29.99 31.10
C TRP A 264 7.64 -29.33 29.78
N LEU A 265 6.78 -28.47 29.22
CA LEU A 265 7.07 -27.63 28.06
C LEU A 265 7.75 -26.28 28.43
N LYS A 266 7.76 -25.94 29.74
CA LYS A 266 8.41 -24.74 30.26
C LYS A 266 9.84 -24.98 30.72
N VAL A 267 10.18 -26.21 31.11
CA VAL A 267 11.46 -26.63 31.71
C VAL A 267 11.91 -27.95 31.03
N PRO A 268 13.17 -28.13 30.62
CA PRO A 268 14.34 -27.25 30.85
C PRO A 268 14.55 -26.13 29.86
N VAL A 269 13.91 -26.18 28.69
CA VAL A 269 14.03 -25.13 27.66
C VAL A 269 12.70 -24.46 27.44
N PRO A 270 12.57 -23.13 27.62
CA PRO A 270 11.31 -22.40 27.45
C PRO A 270 10.95 -22.22 25.97
N MET A 271 10.71 -23.35 25.27
CA MET A 271 10.44 -23.35 23.81
C MET A 271 9.18 -22.56 23.45
N MET A 272 8.13 -22.65 24.28
CA MET A 272 6.84 -22.01 24.03
C MET A 272 6.91 -20.47 24.05
N PRO A 273 7.50 -19.81 25.07
CA PRO A 273 7.71 -18.37 25.05
C PRO A 273 8.54 -17.90 23.86
N PHE A 274 9.53 -18.69 23.44
CA PHE A 274 10.33 -18.38 22.23
C PHE A 274 9.45 -18.38 20.98
N ILE A 275 8.64 -19.42 20.78
CA ILE A 275 7.75 -19.53 19.61
C ILE A 275 6.73 -18.38 19.60
N GLU A 276 6.11 -18.05 20.75
CA GLU A 276 5.16 -16.95 20.84
C GLU A 276 5.83 -15.58 20.60
N PHE A 277 7.04 -15.39 21.13
CA PHE A 277 7.80 -14.16 20.88
C PHE A 277 8.10 -13.96 19.38
N PHE A 278 8.60 -14.99 18.72
CA PHE A 278 8.78 -14.94 17.26
C PHE A 278 7.44 -14.79 16.51
N GLY A 279 6.36 -15.37 17.03
CA GLY A 279 5.02 -15.24 16.52
C GLY A 279 4.53 -13.80 16.41
N ILE A 280 4.96 -12.90 17.32
CA ILE A 280 4.61 -11.48 17.29
C ILE A 280 5.09 -10.84 15.98
N PHE A 281 6.29 -11.19 15.52
CA PHE A 281 6.87 -10.64 14.28
C PHE A 281 6.37 -11.39 13.03
N THR A 282 6.21 -12.70 13.14
CA THR A 282 5.78 -13.55 12.02
C THR A 282 4.36 -13.23 11.56
N LYS A 283 3.45 -12.90 12.49
CA LYS A 283 2.03 -12.58 12.16
C LYS A 283 1.91 -11.35 11.24
N PRO A 284 2.52 -10.18 11.52
CA PRO A 284 2.51 -9.03 10.61
C PRO A 284 3.19 -9.33 9.26
N PHE A 285 4.30 -10.05 9.29
CA PHE A 285 5.01 -10.45 8.08
C PHE A 285 4.14 -11.35 7.18
N ALA A 286 3.47 -12.35 7.76
CA ALA A 286 2.54 -13.20 7.03
C ALA A 286 1.35 -12.40 6.47
N LEU A 287 0.85 -11.39 7.21
CA LEU A 287 -0.21 -10.51 6.74
C LEU A 287 0.25 -9.67 5.54
N MET A 288 1.44 -9.10 5.60
CA MET A 288 2.07 -8.35 4.52
C MET A 288 2.18 -9.20 3.23
N ILE A 289 2.80 -10.38 3.34
CA ILE A 289 2.97 -11.26 2.18
C ILE A 289 1.63 -11.71 1.61
N ARG A 290 0.67 -12.06 2.47
CA ARG A 290 -0.66 -12.49 2.02
C ARG A 290 -1.35 -11.41 1.19
N LEU A 291 -1.35 -10.16 1.69
CA LEU A 291 -1.99 -9.05 0.99
C LEU A 291 -1.28 -8.75 -0.34
N PHE A 292 0.04 -8.67 -0.31
CA PHE A 292 0.87 -8.45 -1.49
C PHE A 292 0.69 -9.55 -2.54
N ALA A 293 0.86 -10.81 -2.16
CA ALA A 293 0.83 -11.94 -3.10
C ALA A 293 -0.56 -12.14 -3.70
N ASN A 294 -1.63 -12.03 -2.90
CA ASN A 294 -2.99 -12.17 -3.41
C ASN A 294 -3.33 -11.08 -4.45
N MET A 295 -2.89 -9.84 -4.17
CA MET A 295 -3.17 -8.74 -5.08
C MET A 295 -2.33 -8.81 -6.35
N LEU A 296 -1.05 -9.19 -6.22
CA LEU A 296 -0.17 -9.41 -7.37
C LEU A 296 -0.73 -10.51 -8.28
N ALA A 297 -1.10 -11.65 -7.70
CA ALA A 297 -1.68 -12.76 -8.45
C ALA A 297 -3.03 -12.39 -9.10
N GLY A 298 -3.90 -11.67 -8.38
CA GLY A 298 -5.18 -11.22 -8.90
C GLY A 298 -5.03 -10.24 -10.08
N HIS A 299 -4.11 -9.29 -9.96
CA HIS A 299 -3.83 -8.34 -11.04
C HIS A 299 -3.21 -9.02 -12.27
N MET A 300 -2.29 -9.97 -12.07
CA MET A 300 -1.75 -10.78 -13.16
C MET A 300 -2.82 -11.61 -13.87
N ALA A 301 -3.72 -12.22 -13.12
CA ALA A 301 -4.82 -13.00 -13.69
C ALA A 301 -5.83 -12.16 -14.50
N MET A 302 -5.91 -10.85 -14.25
CA MET A 302 -6.76 -9.93 -15.04
C MET A 302 -6.08 -9.40 -16.29
N LEU A 303 -4.74 -9.47 -16.37
CA LEU A 303 -3.96 -9.03 -17.54
C LEU A 303 -3.75 -10.14 -18.56
N VAL A 304 -3.88 -11.40 -18.19
CA VAL A 304 -3.79 -12.59 -19.05
C VAL A 304 -5.16 -12.95 -19.61
#